data_e349f9eaaf3a9322e882cdfa7c663c0c
#
_entry.id   e349f9eaaf3a9322e882cdfa7c663c0c
#
_cell.length_a   1.000
_cell.length_b   1.000
_cell.length_c   1.000
_cell.angle_alpha   90.00
_cell.angle_beta   90.00
_cell.angle_gamma   90.00
#
_symmetry.space_group_name_H-M   'P 1'
#
loop_
_entity.id
_entity.type
_entity.pdbx_description
1 polymer ?
#
loop_
_entity_poly.entity_id
_entity_poly.type
_entity_poly.pdbx_seq_one_letter_code
_entity_poly.pdbx_strand_id
1 'polypeptide(L)'
;MEVSLYMYDLSRGLVRMMSASLLGVQLDAMYHTSIVLEGVEYVYDGGLKQVKPGSTHLGQPLRKMVLGKTELPMEVIQDYFESLRPIYTFEAYDLWRHNCNNFTNDFATFLVGKGIPSHITDMPQTVLNSPMGRLLQPAIDDAIRNSQNRQRTGGLLGIEDDSAILARNLNSRQLAEAVRKPTSLKELNDLLASAHESCAVAFFTSETCPPCQALCPVYDELAAELSHKCMFIKIDIGKAVGAQQAFLINATPTFVTFLGGKEEHRWSGSDSSALRGNVKLLTVMAWPVHPHESLKLPILRGASVRPIVFKRIPPLDKLLAKIGDAGRLPAVQGVKYFIATSEAEGAAASTLPDLDAFSHFLRNSITTVPTENMFAVLDLVRIAIADPRFSGYYAQEKDHKTIAPLLEYANKAENPPYALRLVALQLTCNLFSSSLYIHHILNCSDLRIPIIQLTASCLLDGKHQSVRIAAASVALNIATANSLIRREDHQEALLEDDQVELAASLLEAIRTEKESYEALNGFLLSIGQLIYCAKKDGQVVDLLKSLDAQDTILSKKELFPNEPLITEIGNELLGSL
;
A
#
# COMPACT_ATOMS: atom_id res chain seq x y z
N MET A 1 -9.97 8.64 11.11
CA MET A 1 -11.31 8.57 10.46
C MET A 1 -12.18 7.58 11.23
N GLU A 2 -13.48 7.85 11.39
CA GLU A 2 -14.40 6.94 12.08
C GLU A 2 -14.86 5.83 11.13
N VAL A 3 -14.81 4.58 11.58
CA VAL A 3 -15.24 3.40 10.82
C VAL A 3 -16.56 2.89 11.39
N SER A 4 -17.59 2.89 10.56
CA SER A 4 -18.94 2.48 10.96
C SER A 4 -19.42 1.26 10.17
N LEU A 5 -20.02 0.30 10.87
CA LEU A 5 -20.74 -0.85 10.33
C LEU A 5 -22.21 -0.47 10.10
N TYR A 6 -22.67 -0.60 8.87
CA TYR A 6 -24.09 -0.52 8.54
C TYR A 6 -24.65 -1.92 8.38
N MET A 7 -25.78 -2.16 9.01
CA MET A 7 -26.48 -3.46 9.01
C MET A 7 -27.86 -3.29 8.41
N TYR A 8 -28.18 -4.07 7.41
CA TYR A 8 -29.48 -4.10 6.72
C TYR A 8 -30.15 -5.44 6.95
N ASP A 9 -31.48 -5.47 7.03
CA ASP A 9 -32.25 -6.71 7.10
C ASP A 9 -32.87 -7.04 5.73
N LEU A 10 -32.29 -8.01 5.03
CA LEU A 10 -32.77 -8.47 3.73
C LEU A 10 -34.16 -9.13 3.81
N SER A 11 -34.55 -9.64 4.99
CA SER A 11 -35.84 -10.31 5.20
C SER A 11 -36.98 -9.35 5.50
N ARG A 12 -36.70 -8.07 5.72
CA ARG A 12 -37.67 -7.06 6.14
C ARG A 12 -38.50 -7.50 7.38
N GLY A 13 -37.82 -8.13 8.34
CA GLY A 13 -38.40 -8.60 9.59
C GLY A 13 -39.02 -10.02 9.56
N LEU A 14 -39.11 -10.66 8.40
CA LEU A 14 -39.69 -12.01 8.28
C LEU A 14 -38.86 -13.06 9.04
N VAL A 15 -37.53 -12.99 8.96
CA VAL A 15 -36.67 -13.94 9.68
C VAL A 15 -36.85 -13.82 11.17
N ARG A 16 -36.95 -12.61 11.71
CA ARG A 16 -37.20 -12.39 13.13
C ARG A 16 -38.52 -13.03 13.62
N MET A 17 -39.55 -12.99 12.78
CA MET A 17 -40.87 -13.55 13.13
C MET A 17 -40.94 -15.07 13.03
N MET A 18 -40.21 -15.67 12.08
CA MET A 18 -40.42 -17.08 11.70
C MET A 18 -39.26 -18.01 12.04
N SER A 19 -38.03 -17.48 12.31
CA SER A 19 -36.84 -18.31 12.46
C SER A 19 -36.92 -19.30 13.63
N ALA A 20 -37.46 -18.91 14.78
CA ALA A 20 -37.60 -19.80 15.91
C ALA A 20 -38.50 -21.03 15.61
N SER A 21 -39.59 -20.81 14.85
CA SER A 21 -40.53 -21.90 14.50
C SER A 21 -40.02 -22.75 13.34
N LEU A 22 -39.30 -22.17 12.38
CA LEU A 22 -38.80 -22.87 11.18
C LEU A 22 -37.44 -23.52 11.39
N LEU A 23 -36.51 -22.80 12.04
CA LEU A 23 -35.12 -23.23 12.19
C LEU A 23 -34.79 -23.79 13.56
N GLY A 24 -35.71 -23.62 14.53
CA GLY A 24 -35.46 -23.96 15.94
C GLY A 24 -34.50 -23.00 16.65
N VAL A 25 -34.06 -21.92 15.96
CA VAL A 25 -33.17 -20.90 16.49
C VAL A 25 -33.72 -19.52 16.15
N GLN A 26 -33.73 -18.62 17.14
CA GLN A 26 -34.16 -17.24 16.92
C GLN A 26 -33.03 -16.45 16.22
N LEU A 27 -33.34 -15.88 15.06
CA LEU A 27 -32.48 -14.95 14.34
C LEU A 27 -33.17 -13.57 14.32
N ASP A 28 -32.39 -12.52 14.58
CA ASP A 28 -32.91 -11.16 14.62
C ASP A 28 -33.15 -10.54 13.23
N ALA A 29 -32.35 -10.92 12.25
CA ALA A 29 -32.45 -10.43 10.88
C ALA A 29 -31.67 -11.35 9.92
N MET A 30 -31.90 -11.20 8.63
CA MET A 30 -31.02 -11.71 7.57
C MET A 30 -30.09 -10.59 7.18
N TYR A 31 -28.91 -10.56 7.80
CA TYR A 31 -28.01 -9.43 7.71
C TYR A 31 -27.28 -9.33 6.36
N HIS A 32 -27.39 -8.16 5.74
CA HIS A 32 -26.39 -7.63 4.82
C HIS A 32 -25.62 -6.53 5.53
N THR A 33 -24.28 -6.52 5.40
CA THR A 33 -23.44 -5.52 6.05
C THR A 33 -22.52 -4.81 5.06
N SER A 34 -22.15 -3.59 5.45
CA SER A 34 -21.21 -2.73 4.73
C SER A 34 -20.39 -1.89 5.69
N ILE A 35 -19.23 -1.41 5.25
CA ILE A 35 -18.42 -0.44 5.99
C ILE A 35 -18.67 0.95 5.46
N VAL A 36 -18.86 1.92 6.36
CA VAL A 36 -18.95 3.34 6.03
C VAL A 36 -17.77 4.09 6.61
N LEU A 37 -17.07 4.82 5.75
CA LEU A 37 -15.90 5.61 6.07
C LEU A 37 -15.90 6.87 5.19
N GLU A 38 -15.69 8.06 5.79
CA GLU A 38 -15.58 9.35 5.10
C GLU A 38 -16.70 9.63 4.06
N GLY A 39 -17.92 9.17 4.36
CA GLY A 39 -19.08 9.38 3.48
C GLY A 39 -19.13 8.47 2.26
N VAL A 40 -18.36 7.38 2.27
CA VAL A 40 -18.39 6.28 1.31
C VAL A 40 -18.82 5.02 2.00
N GLU A 41 -19.73 4.27 1.40
CA GLU A 41 -20.16 2.95 1.84
C GLU A 41 -19.54 1.89 0.92
N TYR A 42 -18.74 1.01 1.49
CA TYR A 42 -18.03 -0.08 0.82
C TYR A 42 -18.84 -1.35 0.93
N VAL A 43 -19.19 -1.93 -0.21
CA VAL A 43 -20.17 -3.02 -0.31
C VAL A 43 -19.62 -4.16 -1.17
N TYR A 44 -19.91 -5.41 -0.81
CA TYR A 44 -19.75 -6.56 -1.69
C TYR A 44 -21.13 -7.06 -2.14
N ASP A 45 -21.45 -6.79 -3.40
CA ASP A 45 -22.68 -7.22 -4.05
C ASP A 45 -22.40 -7.62 -5.51
N GLY A 46 -21.95 -8.86 -5.70
CA GLY A 46 -21.51 -9.34 -7.02
C GLY A 46 -20.29 -8.56 -7.55
N GLY A 47 -19.31 -8.32 -6.69
CA GLY A 47 -18.14 -7.47 -6.88
C GLY A 47 -18.08 -6.38 -5.83
N LEU A 48 -16.89 -5.81 -5.64
CA LEU A 48 -16.67 -4.70 -4.71
C LEU A 48 -17.17 -3.39 -5.33
N LYS A 49 -17.95 -2.63 -4.57
CA LYS A 49 -18.57 -1.38 -4.99
C LYS A 49 -18.41 -0.31 -3.92
N GLN A 50 -18.40 0.93 -4.37
CA GLN A 50 -18.43 2.11 -3.51
C GLN A 50 -19.72 2.89 -3.81
N VAL A 51 -20.50 3.18 -2.78
CA VAL A 51 -21.79 3.86 -2.93
C VAL A 51 -21.94 4.96 -1.89
N LYS A 52 -22.89 5.87 -2.12
CA LYS A 52 -23.23 6.88 -1.11
C LYS A 52 -23.96 6.20 0.06
N PRO A 53 -23.60 6.49 1.32
CA PRO A 53 -24.19 5.84 2.48
C PRO A 53 -25.73 5.92 2.52
N GLY A 54 -26.37 4.75 2.61
CA GLY A 54 -27.84 4.63 2.68
C GLY A 54 -28.57 4.99 1.39
N SER A 55 -27.87 5.09 0.24
CA SER A 55 -28.48 5.39 -1.06
C SER A 55 -28.95 4.15 -1.82
N THR A 56 -28.61 2.96 -1.34
CA THR A 56 -29.01 1.71 -1.99
C THR A 56 -30.52 1.46 -1.86
N HIS A 57 -31.05 0.64 -2.75
CA HIS A 57 -32.47 0.22 -2.70
C HIS A 57 -32.81 -0.61 -1.44
N LEU A 58 -31.80 -0.99 -0.64
CA LEU A 58 -32.01 -1.58 0.68
C LEU A 58 -32.58 -0.57 1.68
N GLY A 59 -32.56 0.73 1.33
CA GLY A 59 -33.09 1.82 2.15
C GLY A 59 -32.18 2.18 3.32
N GLN A 60 -32.78 2.58 4.43
CA GLN A 60 -32.02 2.94 5.63
C GLN A 60 -31.53 1.68 6.36
N PRO A 61 -30.31 1.67 6.89
CA PRO A 61 -29.82 0.53 7.67
C PRO A 61 -30.66 0.32 8.94
N LEU A 62 -30.91 -0.94 9.26
CA LEU A 62 -31.59 -1.35 10.49
C LEU A 62 -30.83 -0.86 11.72
N ARG A 63 -29.50 -0.90 11.66
CA ARG A 63 -28.61 -0.46 12.75
C ARG A 63 -27.29 0.07 12.17
N LYS A 64 -26.75 1.09 12.84
CA LYS A 64 -25.40 1.62 12.61
C LYS A 64 -24.57 1.39 13.87
N MET A 65 -23.35 0.90 13.72
CA MET A 65 -22.45 0.63 14.83
C MET A 65 -21.07 1.20 14.52
N VAL A 66 -20.51 2.00 15.40
CA VAL A 66 -19.12 2.44 15.30
C VAL A 66 -18.21 1.28 15.71
N LEU A 67 -17.35 0.82 14.81
CA LEU A 67 -16.38 -0.23 15.07
C LEU A 67 -15.11 0.33 15.72
N GLY A 68 -14.69 1.52 15.34
CA GLY A 68 -13.50 2.17 15.85
C GLY A 68 -13.09 3.38 15.03
N LYS A 69 -11.81 3.74 15.14
CA LYS A 69 -11.18 4.78 14.31
C LYS A 69 -9.97 4.19 13.62
N THR A 70 -9.74 4.58 12.38
CA THR A 70 -8.50 4.31 11.64
C THR A 70 -7.72 5.60 11.45
N GLU A 71 -6.40 5.50 11.49
CA GLU A 71 -5.47 6.60 11.19
C GLU A 71 -4.82 6.42 9.81
N LEU A 72 -5.21 5.36 9.09
CA LEU A 72 -4.67 5.06 7.76
C LEU A 72 -5.01 6.18 6.77
N PRO A 73 -4.06 6.57 5.89
CA PRO A 73 -4.34 7.43 4.75
C PRO A 73 -5.39 6.80 3.81
N MET A 74 -6.19 7.64 3.16
CA MET A 74 -7.24 7.17 2.23
C MET A 74 -6.65 6.42 1.03
N GLU A 75 -5.46 6.80 0.56
CA GLU A 75 -4.75 6.13 -0.53
C GLU A 75 -4.45 4.66 -0.16
N VAL A 76 -3.96 4.42 1.06
CA VAL A 76 -3.68 3.07 1.57
C VAL A 76 -4.96 2.24 1.70
N ILE A 77 -6.05 2.87 2.16
CA ILE A 77 -7.36 2.21 2.26
C ILE A 77 -7.88 1.83 0.87
N GLN A 78 -7.73 2.73 -0.09
CA GLN A 78 -8.16 2.47 -1.47
C GLN A 78 -7.33 1.38 -2.13
N ASP A 79 -6.01 1.40 -1.96
CA ASP A 79 -5.11 0.36 -2.47
C ASP A 79 -5.46 -1.02 -1.88
N TYR A 80 -5.73 -1.06 -0.58
CA TYR A 80 -6.16 -2.31 0.07
C TYR A 80 -7.51 -2.78 -0.48
N PHE A 81 -8.49 -1.88 -0.61
CA PHE A 81 -9.80 -2.20 -1.20
C PHE A 81 -9.65 -2.75 -2.63
N GLU A 82 -8.81 -2.13 -3.46
CA GLU A 82 -8.52 -2.62 -4.81
C GLU A 82 -7.81 -3.99 -4.79
N SER A 83 -6.93 -4.24 -3.81
CA SER A 83 -6.25 -5.53 -3.66
C SER A 83 -7.20 -6.69 -3.32
N LEU A 84 -8.38 -6.38 -2.77
CA LEU A 84 -9.43 -7.36 -2.48
C LEU A 84 -10.30 -7.72 -3.70
N ARG A 85 -10.31 -6.91 -4.78
CA ARG A 85 -11.15 -7.17 -5.97
C ARG A 85 -10.97 -8.55 -6.59
N PRO A 86 -9.74 -9.12 -6.70
CA PRO A 86 -9.57 -10.48 -7.21
C PRO A 86 -10.14 -11.58 -6.31
N ILE A 87 -10.36 -11.26 -5.02
CA ILE A 87 -10.90 -12.20 -4.03
C ILE A 87 -12.43 -12.12 -4.00
N TYR A 88 -12.97 -10.89 -4.01
CA TYR A 88 -14.41 -10.62 -3.91
C TYR A 88 -15.02 -10.31 -5.28
N THR A 89 -14.95 -11.30 -6.19
CA THR A 89 -15.52 -11.21 -7.54
C THR A 89 -17.00 -11.62 -7.57
N PHE A 90 -17.65 -11.39 -8.70
CA PHE A 90 -19.03 -11.85 -8.92
C PHE A 90 -19.15 -13.38 -8.84
N GLU A 91 -18.21 -14.09 -9.44
CA GLU A 91 -18.18 -15.56 -9.49
C GLU A 91 -17.85 -16.19 -8.14
N ALA A 92 -17.09 -15.46 -7.30
CA ALA A 92 -16.68 -15.91 -5.97
C ALA A 92 -17.79 -15.79 -4.92
N TYR A 93 -18.89 -15.10 -5.23
CA TYR A 93 -19.96 -14.89 -4.24
C TYR A 93 -20.67 -16.20 -3.88
N ASP A 94 -20.59 -16.58 -2.60
CA ASP A 94 -21.28 -17.73 -2.00
C ASP A 94 -22.00 -17.26 -0.73
N LEU A 95 -23.33 -17.38 -0.71
CA LEU A 95 -24.15 -16.92 0.42
C LEU A 95 -23.73 -17.53 1.76
N TRP A 96 -23.20 -18.74 1.75
CA TRP A 96 -22.91 -19.52 2.93
C TRP A 96 -21.47 -19.36 3.43
N ARG A 97 -20.53 -19.08 2.52
CA ARG A 97 -19.09 -19.13 2.80
C ARG A 97 -18.33 -17.88 2.42
N HIS A 98 -18.79 -17.13 1.41
CA HIS A 98 -18.07 -15.98 0.87
C HIS A 98 -19.03 -14.87 0.42
N ASN A 99 -19.59 -14.17 1.38
CA ASN A 99 -20.66 -13.20 1.20
C ASN A 99 -20.27 -11.78 1.66
N CYS A 100 -21.24 -10.87 1.65
CA CYS A 100 -21.04 -9.48 2.09
C CYS A 100 -20.52 -9.37 3.54
N ASN A 101 -20.94 -10.25 4.45
CA ASN A 101 -20.48 -10.21 5.84
C ASN A 101 -19.02 -10.65 5.97
N ASN A 102 -18.54 -11.57 5.12
CA ASN A 102 -17.11 -11.95 5.08
C ASN A 102 -16.26 -10.78 4.60
N PHE A 103 -16.64 -10.12 3.50
CA PHE A 103 -15.96 -8.91 3.02
C PHE A 103 -15.92 -7.83 4.11
N THR A 104 -17.07 -7.54 4.71
CA THR A 104 -17.15 -6.50 5.75
C THR A 104 -16.28 -6.83 6.95
N ASN A 105 -16.22 -8.13 7.33
CA ASN A 105 -15.35 -8.61 8.40
C ASN A 105 -13.85 -8.39 8.07
N ASP A 106 -13.44 -8.80 6.89
CA ASP A 106 -12.04 -8.68 6.44
C ASP A 106 -11.64 -7.20 6.32
N PHE A 107 -12.52 -6.37 5.76
CA PHE A 107 -12.26 -4.94 5.62
C PHE A 107 -12.25 -4.22 6.97
N ALA A 108 -13.15 -4.55 7.91
CA ALA A 108 -13.13 -4.03 9.27
C ALA A 108 -11.85 -4.44 10.02
N THR A 109 -11.44 -5.70 9.86
CA THR A 109 -10.19 -6.21 10.46
C THR A 109 -8.98 -5.42 9.97
N PHE A 110 -8.93 -5.09 8.68
CA PHE A 110 -7.90 -4.19 8.15
C PHE A 110 -7.99 -2.78 8.74
N LEU A 111 -9.17 -2.17 8.81
CA LEU A 111 -9.34 -0.77 9.20
C LEU A 111 -9.14 -0.49 10.69
N VAL A 112 -9.53 -1.43 11.56
CA VAL A 112 -9.58 -1.21 13.02
C VAL A 112 -8.99 -2.37 13.85
N GLY A 113 -8.34 -3.35 13.20
CA GLY A 113 -7.69 -4.48 13.87
C GLY A 113 -8.65 -5.51 14.47
N LYS A 114 -9.96 -5.41 14.22
CA LYS A 114 -10.98 -6.35 14.69
C LYS A 114 -12.12 -6.50 13.69
N GLY A 115 -12.66 -7.70 13.62
CA GLY A 115 -13.80 -8.02 12.76
C GLY A 115 -15.14 -7.45 13.27
N ILE A 116 -16.19 -7.75 12.50
CA ILE A 116 -17.58 -7.43 12.87
C ILE A 116 -18.10 -8.45 13.90
N PRO A 117 -19.25 -8.19 14.58
CA PRO A 117 -19.80 -9.11 15.57
C PRO A 117 -20.04 -10.53 15.03
N SER A 118 -19.56 -11.56 15.77
CA SER A 118 -19.59 -12.96 15.34
C SER A 118 -20.98 -13.50 15.04
N HIS A 119 -22.02 -13.03 15.73
CA HIS A 119 -23.40 -13.46 15.44
C HIS A 119 -23.87 -13.13 14.01
N ILE A 120 -23.18 -12.19 13.32
CA ILE A 120 -23.43 -11.84 11.91
C ILE A 120 -22.65 -12.79 10.99
N THR A 121 -21.37 -13.01 11.27
CA THR A 121 -20.51 -13.89 10.45
C THR A 121 -20.91 -15.36 10.57
N ASP A 122 -21.37 -15.79 11.75
CA ASP A 122 -21.76 -17.18 12.03
C ASP A 122 -23.21 -17.50 11.60
N MET A 123 -23.99 -16.49 11.22
CA MET A 123 -25.39 -16.66 10.86
C MET A 123 -25.62 -17.67 9.72
N PRO A 124 -24.87 -17.65 8.60
CA PRO A 124 -25.06 -18.64 7.53
C PRO A 124 -24.86 -20.08 8.03
N GLN A 125 -23.81 -20.31 8.84
CA GLN A 125 -23.54 -21.63 9.40
C GLN A 125 -24.61 -22.06 10.42
N THR A 126 -25.13 -21.12 11.20
CA THR A 126 -26.23 -21.37 12.14
C THR A 126 -27.48 -21.84 11.39
N VAL A 127 -27.81 -21.25 10.26
CA VAL A 127 -28.91 -21.69 9.39
C VAL A 127 -28.65 -23.10 8.85
N LEU A 128 -27.47 -23.36 8.30
CA LEU A 128 -27.11 -24.67 7.72
C LEU A 128 -27.06 -25.79 8.76
N ASN A 129 -26.79 -25.49 10.03
CA ASN A 129 -26.80 -26.47 11.11
C ASN A 129 -28.22 -26.90 11.51
N SER A 130 -29.23 -26.13 11.12
CA SER A 130 -30.65 -26.51 11.38
C SER A 130 -31.13 -27.52 10.34
N PRO A 131 -32.05 -28.46 10.73
CA PRO A 131 -32.61 -29.43 9.78
C PRO A 131 -33.35 -28.77 8.61
N MET A 132 -34.11 -27.72 8.88
CA MET A 132 -34.86 -26.98 7.87
C MET A 132 -33.96 -26.17 6.97
N GLY A 133 -32.89 -25.57 7.51
CA GLY A 133 -31.89 -24.82 6.72
C GLY A 133 -31.20 -25.72 5.68
N ARG A 134 -30.84 -26.94 6.07
CA ARG A 134 -30.29 -27.94 5.14
C ARG A 134 -31.29 -28.37 4.06
N LEU A 135 -32.55 -28.47 4.41
CA LEU A 135 -33.60 -28.81 3.44
C LEU A 135 -33.85 -27.68 2.44
N LEU A 136 -33.77 -26.43 2.88
CA LEU A 136 -33.99 -25.23 2.04
C LEU A 136 -32.76 -24.80 1.24
N GLN A 137 -31.56 -25.22 1.62
CA GLN A 137 -30.32 -24.83 1.00
C GLN A 137 -30.34 -24.98 -0.53
N PRO A 138 -30.73 -26.13 -1.14
CA PRO A 138 -30.74 -26.28 -2.60
C PRO A 138 -31.65 -25.27 -3.30
N ALA A 139 -32.83 -25.00 -2.71
CA ALA A 139 -33.77 -24.04 -3.29
C ALA A 139 -33.26 -22.60 -3.20
N ILE A 140 -32.55 -22.26 -2.13
CA ILE A 140 -31.90 -20.95 -1.97
C ILE A 140 -30.74 -20.81 -2.95
N ASP A 141 -29.90 -21.84 -3.09
CA ASP A 141 -28.77 -21.86 -4.04
C ASP A 141 -29.27 -21.72 -5.49
N ASP A 142 -30.35 -22.40 -5.87
CA ASP A 142 -30.96 -22.28 -7.18
C ASP A 142 -31.56 -20.87 -7.43
N ALA A 143 -32.19 -20.29 -6.42
CA ALA A 143 -32.72 -18.93 -6.49
C ALA A 143 -31.60 -17.90 -6.72
N ILE A 144 -30.47 -18.06 -6.03
CA ILE A 144 -29.29 -17.20 -6.18
C ILE A 144 -28.66 -17.37 -7.56
N ARG A 145 -28.43 -18.60 -8.02
CA ARG A 145 -27.91 -18.89 -9.37
C ARG A 145 -28.79 -18.30 -10.46
N ASN A 146 -30.11 -18.43 -10.32
CA ASN A 146 -31.05 -17.85 -11.26
C ASN A 146 -31.05 -16.33 -11.24
N SER A 147 -30.86 -15.71 -10.08
CA SER A 147 -30.66 -14.26 -9.95
C SER A 147 -29.36 -13.81 -10.59
N GLN A 148 -28.26 -14.52 -10.33
CA GLN A 148 -26.94 -14.25 -10.96
C GLN A 148 -26.99 -14.35 -12.49
N ASN A 149 -27.69 -15.34 -13.04
CA ASN A 149 -27.83 -15.49 -14.50
C ASN A 149 -28.67 -14.39 -15.16
N ARG A 150 -29.58 -13.75 -14.42
CA ARG A 150 -30.43 -12.67 -14.95
C ARG A 150 -29.79 -11.29 -14.85
N GLN A 151 -28.83 -11.09 -13.95
CA GLN A 151 -28.27 -9.77 -13.62
C GLN A 151 -26.73 -9.72 -13.79
N ARG A 152 -26.23 -10.00 -15.00
CA ARG A 152 -24.80 -9.88 -15.29
C ARG A 152 -24.20 -8.47 -15.11
N THR A 153 -25.01 -7.45 -14.88
CA THR A 153 -24.58 -6.04 -14.79
C THR A 153 -24.86 -5.33 -13.47
N GLY A 154 -25.62 -5.93 -12.53
CA GLY A 154 -26.09 -5.21 -11.35
C GLY A 154 -25.81 -5.83 -9.98
N GLY A 155 -25.09 -6.97 -9.89
CA GLY A 155 -24.88 -7.67 -8.61
C GLY A 155 -26.12 -8.45 -8.13
N LEU A 156 -26.00 -9.15 -6.98
CA LEU A 156 -27.07 -9.99 -6.43
C LEU A 156 -28.23 -9.16 -5.90
N LEU A 157 -27.94 -8.03 -5.27
CA LEU A 157 -28.90 -7.09 -4.70
C LEU A 157 -29.19 -5.91 -5.63
N GLY A 158 -28.58 -5.85 -6.81
CA GLY A 158 -28.78 -4.77 -7.79
C GLY A 158 -28.25 -3.40 -7.33
N ILE A 159 -27.22 -3.39 -6.49
CA ILE A 159 -26.55 -2.17 -6.04
C ILE A 159 -25.68 -1.67 -7.19
N GLU A 160 -25.89 -0.45 -7.65
CA GLU A 160 -25.06 0.21 -8.67
C GLU A 160 -23.80 0.78 -8.05
N ASP A 161 -22.69 0.78 -8.79
CA ASP A 161 -21.40 1.30 -8.33
C ASP A 161 -21.31 2.81 -8.61
N ASP A 162 -21.28 3.59 -7.56
CA ASP A 162 -21.13 5.05 -7.60
C ASP A 162 -19.67 5.51 -7.57
N SER A 163 -18.71 4.59 -7.71
CA SER A 163 -17.27 4.88 -7.55
C SER A 163 -16.79 6.07 -8.38
N ALA A 164 -17.29 6.23 -9.60
CA ALA A 164 -16.94 7.39 -10.45
C ALA A 164 -17.49 8.72 -9.90
N ILE A 165 -18.66 8.69 -9.26
CA ILE A 165 -19.29 9.86 -8.64
C ILE A 165 -18.60 10.17 -7.31
N LEU A 166 -18.29 9.14 -6.53
CA LEU A 166 -17.59 9.26 -5.26
C LEU A 166 -16.14 9.68 -5.44
N ALA A 167 -15.45 9.17 -6.46
CA ALA A 167 -14.12 9.63 -6.84
C ALA A 167 -14.11 11.13 -7.18
N ARG A 168 -15.14 11.62 -7.89
CA ARG A 168 -15.31 13.07 -8.12
C ARG A 168 -15.55 13.85 -6.83
N ASN A 169 -16.29 13.30 -5.87
CA ASN A 169 -16.58 13.95 -4.60
C ASN A 169 -15.38 13.88 -3.63
N LEU A 170 -14.62 12.78 -3.63
CA LEU A 170 -13.35 12.66 -2.91
C LEU A 170 -12.30 13.60 -3.52
N ASN A 171 -12.20 13.64 -4.85
CA ASN A 171 -11.36 14.61 -5.55
C ASN A 171 -11.80 16.05 -5.24
N SER A 172 -13.08 16.35 -5.08
CA SER A 172 -13.53 17.69 -4.70
C SER A 172 -13.20 18.06 -3.25
N ARG A 173 -13.10 17.09 -2.34
CA ARG A 173 -12.59 17.29 -0.96
C ARG A 173 -11.07 17.41 -0.95
N GLN A 174 -10.35 16.57 -1.66
CA GLN A 174 -8.90 16.70 -1.89
C GLN A 174 -8.58 18.04 -2.60
N LEU A 175 -9.41 18.46 -3.55
CA LEU A 175 -9.34 19.77 -4.19
C LEU A 175 -9.51 20.93 -3.19
N ALA A 176 -10.37 20.78 -2.19
CA ALA A 176 -10.54 21.80 -1.14
C ALA A 176 -9.33 21.85 -0.20
N GLU A 177 -8.61 20.75 -0.02
CA GLU A 177 -7.36 20.67 0.74
C GLU A 177 -6.13 21.02 -0.10
N ALA A 178 -6.16 20.80 -1.42
CA ALA A 178 -5.09 21.13 -2.35
C ALA A 178 -4.86 22.65 -2.49
N VAL A 179 -5.88 23.47 -2.24
CA VAL A 179 -5.80 24.93 -2.29
C VAL A 179 -5.85 25.51 -0.89
N ARG A 180 -4.74 26.04 -0.40
CA ARG A 180 -4.66 26.76 0.87
C ARG A 180 -5.33 28.12 0.79
N LYS A 181 -6.12 28.49 1.79
CA LYS A 181 -6.89 29.75 1.81
C LYS A 181 -6.58 30.55 3.08
N PRO A 182 -5.42 31.22 3.15
CA PRO A 182 -5.06 32.02 4.30
C PRO A 182 -6.03 33.20 4.49
N THR A 183 -6.34 33.47 5.75
CA THR A 183 -7.23 34.56 6.17
C THR A 183 -6.46 35.77 6.72
N SER A 184 -5.14 35.66 6.84
CA SER A 184 -4.26 36.71 7.35
C SER A 184 -2.93 36.75 6.59
N LEU A 185 -2.27 37.90 6.63
CA LEU A 185 -0.91 38.07 6.07
C LEU A 185 0.11 37.10 6.76
N LYS A 186 -0.08 36.86 8.06
CA LYS A 186 0.81 35.94 8.80
C LYS A 186 0.69 34.51 8.26
N GLU A 187 -0.53 33.99 8.13
CA GLU A 187 -0.76 32.65 7.56
C GLU A 187 -0.21 32.54 6.14
N LEU A 188 -0.36 33.59 5.31
CA LEU A 188 0.21 33.62 3.97
C LEU A 188 1.74 33.48 3.99
N ASN A 189 2.40 34.25 4.85
CA ASN A 189 3.85 34.21 4.99
C ASN A 189 4.34 32.86 5.54
N ASP A 190 3.63 32.27 6.50
CA ASP A 190 3.94 30.94 7.05
C ASP A 190 3.82 29.84 5.97
N LEU A 191 2.79 29.91 5.11
CA LEU A 191 2.63 29.00 3.96
C LEU A 191 3.77 29.17 2.93
N LEU A 192 4.11 30.40 2.57
CA LEU A 192 5.22 30.67 1.64
C LEU A 192 6.57 30.23 2.21
N ALA A 193 6.79 30.38 3.52
CA ALA A 193 7.98 29.88 4.19
C ALA A 193 8.05 28.35 4.16
N SER A 194 6.92 27.65 4.31
CA SER A 194 6.87 26.19 4.21
C SER A 194 7.15 25.66 2.79
N ALA A 195 6.94 26.48 1.75
CA ALA A 195 7.24 26.16 0.36
C ALA A 195 8.67 26.56 -0.08
N HIS A 196 9.58 26.83 0.87
CA HIS A 196 10.93 27.35 0.57
C HIS A 196 11.78 26.38 -0.28
N GLU A 197 11.61 25.08 -0.13
CA GLU A 197 12.33 24.07 -0.92
C GLU A 197 11.61 23.64 -2.20
N SER A 198 10.46 24.26 -2.50
CA SER A 198 9.61 23.90 -3.64
C SER A 198 9.13 25.16 -4.38
N CYS A 199 7.93 25.10 -4.93
CA CYS A 199 7.30 26.26 -5.55
C CYS A 199 5.88 26.49 -5.04
N ALA A 200 5.41 27.73 -5.17
CA ALA A 200 4.06 28.09 -4.82
C ALA A 200 3.44 29.06 -5.84
N VAL A 201 2.13 28.96 -6.03
CA VAL A 201 1.32 29.91 -6.81
C VAL A 201 0.33 30.57 -5.89
N ALA A 202 0.41 31.90 -5.76
CA ALA A 202 -0.53 32.72 -5.01
C ALA A 202 -1.51 33.38 -5.96
N PHE A 203 -2.79 33.07 -5.82
CA PHE A 203 -3.90 33.70 -6.56
C PHE A 203 -4.60 34.73 -5.68
N PHE A 204 -4.37 36.02 -5.93
CA PHE A 204 -5.05 37.12 -5.28
C PHE A 204 -6.38 37.38 -5.98
N THR A 205 -7.46 37.16 -5.25
CA THR A 205 -8.85 37.23 -5.73
C THR A 205 -9.73 38.08 -4.82
N SER A 206 -10.98 38.30 -5.22
CA SER A 206 -12.03 38.89 -4.41
C SER A 206 -13.36 38.24 -4.69
N GLU A 207 -14.22 38.11 -3.68
CA GLU A 207 -15.57 37.54 -3.84
C GLU A 207 -16.43 38.33 -4.85
N THR A 208 -16.17 39.63 -5.01
CA THR A 208 -16.91 40.54 -5.91
C THR A 208 -16.30 40.65 -7.30
N CYS A 209 -15.29 39.83 -7.65
CA CYS A 209 -14.56 39.91 -8.91
C CYS A 209 -15.05 38.85 -9.92
N PRO A 210 -15.90 39.18 -10.92
CA PRO A 210 -16.38 38.18 -11.89
C PRO A 210 -15.26 37.50 -12.71
N PRO A 211 -14.21 38.24 -13.17
CA PRO A 211 -13.08 37.56 -13.87
C PRO A 211 -12.34 36.56 -12.98
N CYS A 212 -12.27 36.81 -11.67
CA CYS A 212 -11.68 35.87 -10.72
C CYS A 212 -12.50 34.58 -10.60
N GLN A 213 -13.83 34.71 -10.54
CA GLN A 213 -14.74 33.57 -10.45
C GLN A 213 -14.63 32.66 -11.67
N ALA A 214 -14.43 33.22 -12.87
CA ALA A 214 -14.23 32.45 -14.10
C ALA A 214 -12.94 31.62 -14.09
N LEU A 215 -11.89 32.07 -13.39
CA LEU A 215 -10.61 31.35 -13.28
C LEU A 215 -10.55 30.35 -12.12
N CYS A 216 -11.43 30.44 -11.13
CA CYS A 216 -11.44 29.52 -10.00
C CYS A 216 -11.47 28.05 -10.41
N PRO A 217 -12.33 27.60 -11.34
CA PRO A 217 -12.34 26.18 -11.76
C PRO A 217 -11.01 25.73 -12.36
N VAL A 218 -10.38 26.58 -13.19
CA VAL A 218 -9.09 26.28 -13.83
C VAL A 218 -7.97 26.22 -12.80
N TYR A 219 -7.99 27.11 -11.81
CA TYR A 219 -7.01 27.11 -10.72
C TYR A 219 -7.17 25.88 -9.82
N ASP A 220 -8.40 25.51 -9.49
CA ASP A 220 -8.70 24.35 -8.65
C ASP A 220 -8.37 23.03 -9.40
N GLU A 221 -8.57 22.98 -10.73
CA GLU A 221 -8.14 21.85 -11.58
C GLU A 221 -6.61 21.68 -11.60
N LEU A 222 -5.86 22.78 -11.77
CA LEU A 222 -4.39 22.77 -11.71
C LEU A 222 -3.89 22.36 -10.32
N ALA A 223 -4.56 22.79 -9.27
CA ALA A 223 -4.23 22.39 -7.91
C ALA A 223 -4.45 20.88 -7.70
N ALA A 224 -5.53 20.31 -8.25
CA ALA A 224 -5.75 18.87 -8.21
C ALA A 224 -4.65 18.07 -8.92
N GLU A 225 -4.22 18.57 -10.07
CA GLU A 225 -3.19 17.91 -10.90
C GLU A 225 -1.79 18.04 -10.30
N LEU A 226 -1.45 19.18 -9.70
CA LEU A 226 -0.08 19.58 -9.39
C LEU A 226 0.21 19.88 -7.91
N SER A 227 -0.74 19.64 -6.98
CA SER A 227 -0.54 19.94 -5.55
C SER A 227 0.59 19.15 -4.90
N HIS A 228 0.94 17.99 -5.44
CA HIS A 228 2.11 17.21 -5.02
C HIS A 228 3.46 17.83 -5.43
N LYS A 229 3.45 18.78 -6.39
CA LYS A 229 4.65 19.47 -6.92
C LYS A 229 4.68 20.96 -6.61
N CYS A 230 3.53 21.59 -6.39
CA CYS A 230 3.41 23.03 -6.24
C CYS A 230 2.35 23.37 -5.20
N MET A 231 2.65 24.27 -4.29
CA MET A 231 1.67 24.75 -3.32
C MET A 231 0.72 25.77 -3.99
N PHE A 232 -0.58 25.52 -3.92
CA PHE A 232 -1.61 26.41 -4.43
C PHE A 232 -2.25 27.20 -3.29
N ILE A 233 -2.18 28.54 -3.39
CA ILE A 233 -2.68 29.47 -2.36
C ILE A 233 -3.69 30.43 -3.00
N LYS A 234 -4.92 30.49 -2.49
CA LYS A 234 -5.96 31.42 -2.94
C LYS A 234 -6.23 32.44 -1.85
N ILE A 235 -5.94 33.69 -2.12
CA ILE A 235 -6.02 34.81 -1.16
C ILE A 235 -7.15 35.73 -1.55
N ASP A 236 -8.19 35.81 -0.71
CA ASP A 236 -9.21 36.86 -0.82
C ASP A 236 -8.68 38.14 -0.16
N ILE A 237 -8.42 39.16 -0.98
CA ILE A 237 -7.85 40.43 -0.50
C ILE A 237 -8.79 41.20 0.46
N GLY A 238 -10.09 40.88 0.45
CA GLY A 238 -11.05 41.45 1.40
C GLY A 238 -10.99 40.78 2.78
N LYS A 239 -10.52 39.52 2.85
CA LYS A 239 -10.42 38.74 4.08
C LYS A 239 -9.01 38.76 4.69
N ALA A 240 -8.00 38.64 3.85
CA ALA A 240 -6.59 38.65 4.28
C ALA A 240 -6.08 40.08 4.40
N VAL A 241 -6.43 40.73 5.53
CA VAL A 241 -6.05 42.14 5.80
C VAL A 241 -4.53 42.30 5.75
N GLY A 242 -4.07 43.28 5.00
CA GLY A 242 -2.66 43.60 4.80
C GLY A 242 -1.96 42.85 3.67
N ALA A 243 -2.52 41.75 3.15
CA ALA A 243 -1.91 40.99 2.04
C ALA A 243 -1.85 41.82 0.75
N GLN A 244 -2.89 42.62 0.46
CA GLN A 244 -2.93 43.51 -0.70
C GLN A 244 -1.77 44.51 -0.70
N GLN A 245 -1.52 45.15 0.45
CA GLN A 245 -0.45 46.15 0.59
C GLN A 245 0.95 45.47 0.59
N ALA A 246 1.10 44.38 1.33
CA ALA A 246 2.37 43.69 1.46
C ALA A 246 2.86 43.15 0.10
N PHE A 247 1.95 42.66 -0.74
CA PHE A 247 2.27 42.13 -2.07
C PHE A 247 2.03 43.12 -3.22
N LEU A 248 1.71 44.37 -2.92
CA LEU A 248 1.48 45.46 -3.91
C LEU A 248 0.45 45.06 -4.97
N ILE A 249 -0.68 44.50 -4.55
CA ILE A 249 -1.75 44.05 -5.45
C ILE A 249 -2.64 45.23 -5.82
N ASN A 250 -2.60 45.62 -7.08
CA ASN A 250 -3.36 46.79 -7.61
C ASN A 250 -4.65 46.38 -8.33
N ALA A 251 -4.77 45.14 -8.73
CA ALA A 251 -5.92 44.59 -9.46
C ALA A 251 -6.16 43.14 -9.11
N THR A 252 -7.38 42.62 -9.32
CA THR A 252 -7.73 41.22 -9.23
C THR A 252 -8.39 40.76 -10.54
N PRO A 253 -8.08 39.58 -11.06
CA PRO A 253 -7.12 38.56 -10.54
C PRO A 253 -5.66 38.97 -10.77
N THR A 254 -4.82 38.73 -9.78
CA THR A 254 -3.36 38.79 -9.89
C THR A 254 -2.78 37.49 -9.35
N PHE A 255 -1.80 36.96 -10.07
CA PHE A 255 -1.07 35.76 -9.71
C PHE A 255 0.39 36.09 -9.43
N VAL A 256 0.94 35.49 -8.41
CA VAL A 256 2.37 35.58 -8.07
C VAL A 256 2.90 34.18 -7.87
N THR A 257 3.96 33.84 -8.58
CA THR A 257 4.67 32.57 -8.43
C THR A 257 5.91 32.75 -7.58
N PHE A 258 6.21 31.72 -6.79
CA PHE A 258 7.37 31.67 -5.91
C PHE A 258 8.18 30.43 -6.21
N LEU A 259 9.49 30.58 -6.28
CA LEU A 259 10.46 29.49 -6.45
C LEU A 259 11.53 29.62 -5.36
N GLY A 260 11.74 28.58 -4.56
CA GLY A 260 12.70 28.61 -3.46
C GLY A 260 12.41 29.75 -2.45
N GLY A 261 11.12 30.03 -2.18
CA GLY A 261 10.68 31.10 -1.28
C GLY A 261 10.82 32.53 -1.84
N LYS A 262 11.28 32.72 -3.09
CA LYS A 262 11.42 34.03 -3.72
C LYS A 262 10.37 34.22 -4.81
N GLU A 263 9.86 35.47 -4.95
CA GLU A 263 8.98 35.80 -6.07
C GLU A 263 9.73 35.63 -7.40
N GLU A 264 9.17 34.79 -8.28
CA GLU A 264 9.76 34.49 -9.60
C GLU A 264 9.05 35.28 -10.71
N HIS A 265 7.73 35.25 -10.73
CA HIS A 265 6.95 35.93 -11.76
C HIS A 265 5.60 36.42 -11.24
N ARG A 266 5.10 37.48 -11.86
CA ARG A 266 3.83 38.10 -11.52
C ARG A 266 3.08 38.50 -12.78
N TRP A 267 1.77 38.25 -12.82
CA TRP A 267 0.89 38.74 -13.87
C TRP A 267 -0.53 39.01 -13.36
N SER A 268 -1.30 39.80 -14.08
CA SER A 268 -2.71 40.10 -13.80
C SER A 268 -3.55 39.81 -15.04
N GLY A 269 -4.81 39.51 -14.85
CA GLY A 269 -5.77 39.23 -15.92
C GLY A 269 -6.39 37.84 -15.86
N SER A 270 -7.44 37.63 -16.64
CA SER A 270 -8.30 36.44 -16.61
C SER A 270 -7.99 35.44 -17.73
N ASP A 271 -6.75 35.40 -18.23
CA ASP A 271 -6.33 34.44 -19.25
C ASP A 271 -5.99 33.09 -18.64
N SER A 272 -6.84 32.11 -18.92
CA SER A 272 -6.67 30.72 -18.45
C SER A 272 -5.47 30.01 -19.10
N SER A 273 -5.10 30.36 -20.33
CA SER A 273 -3.96 29.77 -21.02
C SER A 273 -2.66 30.27 -20.41
N ALA A 274 -2.56 31.56 -20.08
CA ALA A 274 -1.43 32.12 -19.37
C ALA A 274 -1.29 31.51 -17.96
N LEU A 275 -2.38 31.29 -17.24
CA LEU A 275 -2.37 30.61 -15.94
C LEU A 275 -1.79 29.20 -16.06
N ARG A 276 -2.32 28.38 -16.98
CA ARG A 276 -1.82 27.00 -17.20
C ARG A 276 -0.34 26.98 -17.63
N GLY A 277 0.04 27.90 -18.54
CA GLY A 277 1.41 27.99 -19.03
C GLY A 277 2.41 28.36 -17.94
N ASN A 278 2.12 29.41 -17.14
CA ASN A 278 2.99 29.87 -16.07
C ASN A 278 3.11 28.87 -14.93
N VAL A 279 2.02 28.19 -14.55
CA VAL A 279 2.07 27.14 -13.52
C VAL A 279 2.91 25.94 -13.98
N LYS A 280 2.72 25.49 -15.23
CA LYS A 280 3.53 24.40 -15.80
C LYS A 280 5.00 24.78 -15.91
N LEU A 281 5.29 26.00 -16.33
CA LEU A 281 6.66 26.50 -16.39
C LEU A 281 7.30 26.52 -14.99
N LEU A 282 6.59 27.04 -14.00
CA LEU A 282 7.04 27.06 -12.61
C LEU A 282 7.36 25.65 -12.09
N THR A 283 6.48 24.66 -12.35
CA THR A 283 6.73 23.28 -11.93
C THR A 283 7.94 22.66 -12.63
N VAL A 284 8.16 22.96 -13.91
CA VAL A 284 9.39 22.51 -14.63
C VAL A 284 10.64 23.18 -14.08
N MET A 285 10.56 24.44 -13.67
CA MET A 285 11.68 25.15 -13.06
C MET A 285 12.00 24.63 -11.64
N ALA A 286 10.98 24.33 -10.86
CA ALA A 286 11.12 23.77 -9.52
C ALA A 286 11.63 22.32 -9.55
N TRP A 287 11.19 21.55 -10.54
CA TRP A 287 11.46 20.12 -10.69
C TRP A 287 11.99 19.82 -12.10
N PRO A 288 13.24 20.22 -12.40
CA PRO A 288 13.84 19.97 -13.71
C PRO A 288 14.03 18.47 -13.92
N VAL A 289 13.86 18.04 -15.17
CA VAL A 289 14.08 16.64 -15.57
C VAL A 289 15.49 16.22 -15.17
N HIS A 290 15.59 15.13 -14.43
CA HIS A 290 16.90 14.67 -13.96
C HIS A 290 17.77 14.23 -15.15
N PRO A 291 19.10 14.55 -15.19
CA PRO A 291 19.98 14.17 -16.30
C PRO A 291 19.97 12.67 -16.61
N HIS A 292 19.78 11.80 -15.61
CA HIS A 292 19.68 10.35 -15.80
C HIS A 292 18.52 9.93 -16.70
N GLU A 293 17.48 10.74 -16.86
CA GLU A 293 16.36 10.43 -17.74
C GLU A 293 16.73 10.50 -19.23
N SER A 294 17.82 11.18 -19.57
CA SER A 294 18.34 11.21 -20.94
C SER A 294 19.29 10.05 -21.28
N LEU A 295 19.73 9.28 -20.27
CA LEU A 295 20.65 8.16 -20.46
C LEU A 295 19.98 6.96 -21.15
N LYS A 296 20.78 6.15 -21.84
CA LYS A 296 20.33 4.90 -22.47
C LYS A 296 20.40 3.73 -21.48
N LEU A 297 19.34 3.57 -20.67
CA LEU A 297 19.23 2.57 -19.63
C LEU A 297 18.01 1.63 -19.88
N PRO A 298 17.99 0.87 -20.99
CA PRO A 298 16.81 0.10 -21.36
C PRO A 298 16.49 -1.03 -20.39
N ILE A 299 17.50 -1.67 -19.80
CA ILE A 299 17.29 -2.80 -18.87
C ILE A 299 16.87 -2.28 -17.50
N LEU A 300 17.59 -1.28 -16.96
CA LEU A 300 17.26 -0.67 -15.68
C LEU A 300 15.85 -0.06 -15.67
N ARG A 301 15.48 0.64 -16.74
CA ARG A 301 14.14 1.23 -16.90
C ARG A 301 13.06 0.20 -17.21
N GLY A 302 13.42 -0.87 -17.91
CA GLY A 302 12.53 -1.98 -18.22
C GLY A 302 12.38 -2.98 -17.07
N ALA A 303 13.18 -2.86 -16.01
CA ALA A 303 13.05 -3.69 -14.82
C ALA A 303 11.65 -3.55 -14.24
N SER A 304 11.08 -4.68 -13.85
CA SER A 304 9.71 -4.71 -13.31
C SER A 304 9.60 -3.84 -12.08
N VAL A 305 8.62 -2.95 -12.06
CA VAL A 305 8.23 -2.16 -10.88
C VAL A 305 7.57 -3.05 -9.81
N ARG A 306 7.10 -4.24 -10.21
CA ARG A 306 6.44 -5.17 -9.28
C ARG A 306 7.48 -5.81 -8.36
N PRO A 307 7.20 -5.86 -7.05
CA PRO A 307 8.09 -6.49 -6.10
C PRO A 307 8.35 -7.97 -6.42
N ILE A 308 9.57 -8.42 -6.15
CA ILE A 308 9.91 -9.83 -6.18
C ILE A 308 9.28 -10.50 -4.95
N VAL A 309 8.52 -11.57 -5.17
CA VAL A 309 7.84 -12.34 -4.13
C VAL A 309 8.05 -13.83 -4.31
N PHE A 310 8.10 -14.58 -3.20
CA PHE A 310 8.32 -16.02 -3.17
C PHE A 310 7.02 -16.74 -2.82
N LYS A 311 6.29 -17.23 -3.84
CA LYS A 311 4.94 -17.83 -3.67
C LYS A 311 4.93 -19.36 -3.52
N ARG A 312 6.07 -20.05 -3.71
CA ARG A 312 6.09 -21.52 -3.66
C ARG A 312 5.68 -22.03 -2.28
N ILE A 313 4.71 -22.94 -2.25
CA ILE A 313 4.20 -23.58 -1.03
C ILE A 313 4.91 -24.93 -0.87
N PRO A 314 5.63 -25.17 0.26
CA PRO A 314 6.20 -26.48 0.56
C PRO A 314 5.12 -27.43 1.08
N PRO A 315 5.39 -28.75 1.17
CA PRO A 315 4.47 -29.68 1.82
C PRO A 315 4.20 -29.28 3.27
N LEU A 316 3.02 -28.73 3.55
CA LEU A 316 2.67 -28.11 4.83
C LEU A 316 2.79 -29.08 6.02
N ASP A 317 2.42 -30.36 5.85
CA ASP A 317 2.54 -31.36 6.92
C ASP A 317 4.00 -31.59 7.35
N LYS A 318 4.92 -31.57 6.38
CA LYS A 318 6.36 -31.69 6.67
C LYS A 318 6.90 -30.43 7.35
N LEU A 319 6.38 -29.26 6.94
CA LEU A 319 6.73 -27.98 7.54
C LEU A 319 6.30 -27.94 9.01
N LEU A 320 5.03 -28.27 9.30
CA LEU A 320 4.50 -28.28 10.66
C LEU A 320 5.19 -29.31 11.55
N ALA A 321 5.58 -30.46 11.02
CA ALA A 321 6.34 -31.47 11.76
C ALA A 321 7.70 -30.93 12.26
N LYS A 322 8.31 -29.94 11.56
CA LYS A 322 9.53 -29.26 12.01
C LYS A 322 9.26 -28.31 13.19
N ILE A 323 8.06 -27.73 13.27
CA ILE A 323 7.67 -26.88 14.41
C ILE A 323 7.47 -27.72 15.69
N GLY A 324 7.30 -29.03 15.56
CA GLY A 324 7.10 -29.96 16.68
C GLY A 324 5.67 -29.89 17.25
N ASP A 325 5.53 -30.03 18.57
CA ASP A 325 4.20 -30.03 19.22
C ASP A 325 3.44 -28.73 19.02
N ALA A 326 4.14 -27.61 18.92
CA ALA A 326 3.52 -26.32 18.65
C ALA A 326 2.85 -26.26 17.25
N GLY A 327 3.27 -27.07 16.31
CA GLY A 327 2.62 -27.25 15.00
C GLY A 327 1.20 -27.81 15.09
N ARG A 328 0.81 -28.42 16.22
CA ARG A 328 -0.54 -28.98 16.47
C ARG A 328 -1.51 -27.95 17.08
N LEU A 329 -1.04 -26.78 17.47
CA LEU A 329 -1.88 -25.76 18.06
C LEU A 329 -3.00 -25.34 17.09
N PRO A 330 -4.24 -25.10 17.59
CA PRO A 330 -5.37 -24.71 16.73
C PRO A 330 -5.07 -23.51 15.85
N ALA A 331 -4.36 -22.49 16.36
CA ALA A 331 -3.97 -21.32 15.60
C ALA A 331 -3.07 -21.65 14.40
N VAL A 332 -2.10 -22.55 14.58
CA VAL A 332 -1.18 -23.00 13.52
C VAL A 332 -1.91 -23.87 12.49
N GLN A 333 -2.79 -24.77 12.95
CA GLN A 333 -3.62 -25.59 12.07
C GLN A 333 -4.62 -24.73 11.28
N GLY A 334 -5.15 -23.65 11.87
CA GLY A 334 -5.99 -22.67 11.19
C GLY A 334 -5.27 -22.02 10.01
N VAL A 335 -4.03 -21.58 10.20
CA VAL A 335 -3.19 -21.01 9.12
C VAL A 335 -2.85 -22.05 8.06
N LYS A 336 -2.53 -23.28 8.45
CA LYS A 336 -2.36 -24.39 7.49
C LYS A 336 -3.59 -24.59 6.63
N TYR A 337 -4.77 -24.65 7.24
CA TYR A 337 -6.03 -24.82 6.54
C TYR A 337 -6.30 -23.65 5.58
N PHE A 338 -6.09 -22.42 6.05
CA PHE A 338 -6.20 -21.21 5.24
C PHE A 338 -5.33 -21.28 3.98
N ILE A 339 -4.04 -21.61 4.13
CA ILE A 339 -3.10 -21.75 3.01
C ILE A 339 -3.54 -22.87 2.06
N ALA A 340 -3.87 -24.05 2.58
CA ALA A 340 -4.25 -25.21 1.77
C ALA A 340 -5.54 -24.97 0.97
N THR A 341 -6.54 -24.33 1.59
CA THR A 341 -7.80 -23.97 0.92
C THR A 341 -7.56 -22.90 -0.14
N SER A 342 -6.76 -21.88 0.18
CA SER A 342 -6.40 -20.83 -0.78
C SER A 342 -5.66 -21.37 -2.02
N GLU A 343 -4.79 -22.38 -1.82
CA GLU A 343 -4.06 -23.04 -2.93
C GLU A 343 -5.00 -23.91 -3.77
N ALA A 344 -5.87 -24.68 -3.14
CA ALA A 344 -6.71 -25.67 -3.82
C ALA A 344 -7.96 -25.04 -4.48
N GLU A 345 -8.60 -24.08 -3.83
CA GLU A 345 -9.91 -23.55 -4.19
C GLU A 345 -9.88 -22.03 -4.49
N GLY A 346 -8.73 -21.40 -4.30
CA GLY A 346 -8.56 -19.94 -4.45
C GLY A 346 -8.80 -19.15 -3.16
N ALA A 347 -8.31 -17.92 -3.15
CA ALA A 347 -8.35 -17.04 -1.96
C ALA A 347 -9.79 -16.75 -1.49
N ALA A 348 -10.75 -16.73 -2.41
CA ALA A 348 -12.16 -16.53 -2.11
C ALA A 348 -12.78 -17.65 -1.25
N ALA A 349 -12.31 -18.89 -1.38
CA ALA A 349 -12.81 -20.02 -0.62
C ALA A 349 -12.17 -20.12 0.78
N SER A 350 -11.07 -19.41 1.03
CA SER A 350 -10.35 -19.44 2.30
C SER A 350 -10.82 -18.33 3.24
N THR A 351 -11.21 -18.69 4.47
CA THR A 351 -11.52 -17.73 5.55
C THR A 351 -10.28 -17.44 6.37
N LEU A 352 -10.09 -16.18 6.81
CA LEU A 352 -8.98 -15.81 7.68
C LEU A 352 -9.02 -16.66 8.98
N PRO A 353 -7.86 -17.18 9.41
CA PRO A 353 -7.75 -17.85 10.70
C PRO A 353 -7.82 -16.85 11.86
N ASP A 354 -7.82 -17.35 13.09
CA ASP A 354 -7.65 -16.53 14.30
C ASP A 354 -6.23 -15.93 14.32
N LEU A 355 -6.11 -14.69 13.83
CA LEU A 355 -4.83 -14.00 13.70
C LEU A 355 -4.27 -13.54 15.05
N ASP A 356 -5.12 -13.26 16.06
CA ASP A 356 -4.67 -12.93 17.40
C ASP A 356 -4.00 -14.13 18.07
N ALA A 357 -4.65 -15.30 18.04
CA ALA A 357 -4.06 -16.53 18.55
C ALA A 357 -2.79 -16.92 17.80
N PHE A 358 -2.75 -16.68 16.48
CA PHE A 358 -1.54 -16.94 15.70
C PHE A 358 -0.41 -15.96 16.02
N SER A 359 -0.71 -14.68 16.24
CA SER A 359 0.27 -13.67 16.70
C SER A 359 0.88 -14.05 18.05
N HIS A 360 0.07 -14.56 18.97
CA HIS A 360 0.54 -15.10 20.24
C HIS A 360 1.51 -16.26 20.06
N PHE A 361 1.16 -17.21 19.18
CA PHE A 361 2.06 -18.33 18.83
C PHE A 361 3.38 -17.80 18.25
N LEU A 362 3.35 -16.86 17.30
CA LEU A 362 4.55 -16.32 16.65
C LEU A 362 5.51 -15.69 17.67
N ARG A 363 5.00 -14.87 18.56
CA ARG A 363 5.82 -14.24 19.61
C ARG A 363 6.43 -15.26 20.58
N ASN A 364 5.68 -16.28 20.96
CA ASN A 364 6.17 -17.35 21.84
C ASN A 364 7.16 -18.26 21.14
N SER A 365 7.06 -18.45 19.83
CA SER A 365 7.93 -19.33 19.06
C SER A 365 9.41 -18.96 19.15
N ILE A 366 9.70 -17.67 19.31
CA ILE A 366 11.06 -17.13 19.46
C ILE A 366 11.82 -17.80 20.65
N THR A 367 11.09 -18.17 21.70
CA THR A 367 11.68 -18.80 22.91
C THR A 367 11.43 -20.28 23.01
N THR A 368 10.45 -20.82 22.29
CA THR A 368 10.01 -22.21 22.46
C THR A 368 10.42 -23.12 21.31
N VAL A 369 10.66 -22.59 20.11
CA VAL A 369 11.06 -23.38 18.94
C VAL A 369 12.58 -23.35 18.81
N PRO A 370 13.25 -24.50 18.64
CA PRO A 370 14.69 -24.55 18.40
C PRO A 370 15.11 -23.75 17.16
N THR A 371 16.27 -23.12 17.21
CA THR A 371 16.77 -22.24 16.13
C THR A 371 16.85 -22.93 14.78
N GLU A 372 17.24 -24.21 14.75
CA GLU A 372 17.29 -25.03 13.55
C GLU A 372 15.92 -25.27 12.90
N ASN A 373 14.84 -25.12 13.66
CA ASN A 373 13.46 -25.32 13.20
C ASN A 373 12.68 -24.01 13.01
N MET A 374 13.22 -22.87 13.47
CA MET A 374 12.56 -21.57 13.40
C MET A 374 12.24 -21.14 11.97
N PHE A 375 13.01 -21.61 10.97
CA PHE A 375 12.71 -21.38 9.56
C PHE A 375 11.32 -21.88 9.18
N ALA A 376 10.79 -22.94 9.82
CA ALA A 376 9.47 -23.47 9.52
C ALA A 376 8.35 -22.54 10.00
N VAL A 377 8.55 -21.84 11.11
CA VAL A 377 7.63 -20.79 11.61
C VAL A 377 7.63 -19.62 10.63
N LEU A 378 8.81 -19.13 10.24
CA LEU A 378 8.93 -18.03 9.28
C LEU A 378 8.35 -18.40 7.91
N ASP A 379 8.51 -19.64 7.47
CA ASP A 379 8.02 -20.11 6.16
C ASP A 379 6.48 -20.14 6.12
N LEU A 380 5.85 -20.53 7.24
CA LEU A 380 4.40 -20.47 7.37
C LEU A 380 3.88 -19.02 7.26
N VAL A 381 4.56 -18.06 7.90
CA VAL A 381 4.24 -16.64 7.78
C VAL A 381 4.50 -16.15 6.36
N ARG A 382 5.64 -16.50 5.74
CA ARG A 382 6.00 -16.11 4.38
C ARG A 382 4.92 -16.47 3.36
N ILE A 383 4.35 -17.66 3.50
CA ILE A 383 3.29 -18.11 2.59
C ILE A 383 2.01 -17.31 2.84
N ALA A 384 1.58 -17.22 4.10
CA ALA A 384 0.31 -16.59 4.46
C ALA A 384 0.30 -15.08 4.20
N ILE A 385 1.43 -14.38 4.40
CA ILE A 385 1.55 -12.92 4.21
C ILE A 385 1.37 -12.47 2.75
N ALA A 386 1.44 -13.39 1.80
CA ALA A 386 1.17 -13.10 0.40
C ALA A 386 -0.33 -12.83 0.12
N ASP A 387 -1.23 -13.22 1.04
CA ASP A 387 -2.65 -12.85 0.97
C ASP A 387 -2.84 -11.43 1.56
N PRO A 388 -3.50 -10.51 0.82
CA PRO A 388 -3.65 -9.12 1.26
C PRO A 388 -4.43 -8.98 2.57
N ARG A 389 -5.34 -9.88 2.89
CA ARG A 389 -6.10 -9.88 4.14
C ARG A 389 -5.21 -10.21 5.33
N PHE A 390 -4.33 -11.21 5.17
CA PHE A 390 -3.37 -11.60 6.18
C PHE A 390 -2.29 -10.51 6.36
N SER A 391 -1.72 -10.00 5.27
CA SER A 391 -0.72 -8.94 5.32
C SER A 391 -1.27 -7.63 5.88
N GLY A 392 -2.50 -7.26 5.53
CA GLY A 392 -3.18 -6.07 6.03
C GLY A 392 -3.33 -6.06 7.54
N TYR A 393 -3.69 -7.20 8.15
CA TYR A 393 -3.78 -7.33 9.61
C TYR A 393 -2.43 -7.05 10.30
N TYR A 394 -1.33 -7.68 9.85
CA TYR A 394 -0.02 -7.49 10.47
C TYR A 394 0.63 -6.15 10.14
N ALA A 395 0.32 -5.56 8.99
CA ALA A 395 0.82 -4.24 8.63
C ALA A 395 0.29 -3.14 9.55
N GLN A 396 -0.92 -3.28 10.08
CA GLN A 396 -1.51 -2.34 11.03
C GLN A 396 -1.11 -2.55 12.47
N GLU A 397 -0.42 -3.65 12.76
CA GLU A 397 -0.03 -3.94 14.13
C GLU A 397 0.90 -2.85 14.66
N LYS A 398 0.50 -2.23 15.78
CA LYS A 398 1.30 -1.19 16.42
C LYS A 398 2.71 -1.70 16.72
N ASP A 399 3.71 -0.90 16.35
CA ASP A 399 5.14 -1.15 16.58
C ASP A 399 5.62 -2.49 15.95
N HIS A 400 4.84 -3.04 15.00
CA HIS A 400 5.11 -4.33 14.33
C HIS A 400 5.55 -5.45 15.28
N LYS A 401 4.96 -5.47 16.48
CA LYS A 401 5.35 -6.30 17.62
C LYS A 401 5.37 -7.81 17.37
N THR A 402 4.83 -8.28 16.23
CA THR A 402 4.88 -9.70 15.84
C THR A 402 5.92 -9.95 14.76
N ILE A 403 5.92 -9.17 13.68
CA ILE A 403 6.82 -9.42 12.53
C ILE A 403 8.25 -8.91 12.80
N ALA A 404 8.42 -7.73 13.38
CA ALA A 404 9.75 -7.18 13.64
C ALA A 404 10.63 -8.07 14.55
N PRO A 405 10.13 -8.62 15.67
CA PRO A 405 10.92 -9.53 16.50
C PRO A 405 11.34 -10.83 15.80
N LEU A 406 10.55 -11.33 14.83
CA LEU A 406 10.92 -12.50 14.03
C LEU A 406 12.12 -12.21 13.12
N LEU A 407 12.16 -11.02 12.52
CA LEU A 407 13.27 -10.58 11.67
C LEU A 407 14.52 -10.28 12.52
N GLU A 408 14.34 -9.62 13.68
CA GLU A 408 15.43 -9.40 14.63
C GLU A 408 16.04 -10.72 15.13
N TYR A 409 15.20 -11.74 15.39
CA TYR A 409 15.68 -13.05 15.79
C TYR A 409 16.59 -13.67 14.72
N ALA A 410 16.24 -13.55 13.44
CA ALA A 410 17.07 -14.04 12.35
C ALA A 410 18.43 -13.33 12.26
N ASN A 411 18.51 -12.04 12.68
CA ASN A 411 19.76 -11.28 12.75
C ASN A 411 20.63 -11.63 13.96
N LYS A 412 19.99 -11.81 15.13
CA LYS A 412 20.70 -11.96 16.41
C LYS A 412 21.13 -13.41 16.70
N ALA A 413 20.63 -14.41 15.96
CA ALA A 413 20.99 -15.81 16.16
C ALA A 413 22.49 -16.03 15.94
N GLU A 414 23.18 -16.64 16.91
CA GLU A 414 24.57 -17.05 16.73
C GLU A 414 24.65 -18.13 15.63
N ASN A 415 25.44 -17.87 14.58
CA ASN A 415 25.58 -18.76 13.43
C ASN A 415 24.23 -19.23 12.86
N PRO A 416 23.38 -18.32 12.40
CA PRO A 416 22.02 -18.67 11.99
C PRO A 416 22.04 -19.73 10.88
N PRO A 417 21.20 -20.79 10.99
CA PRO A 417 21.11 -21.83 9.98
C PRO A 417 20.80 -21.24 8.60
N TYR A 418 21.34 -21.86 7.56
CA TYR A 418 21.06 -21.47 6.16
C TYR A 418 19.57 -21.28 5.88
N ALA A 419 18.74 -22.26 6.29
CA ALA A 419 17.31 -22.22 6.07
C ALA A 419 16.63 -21.01 6.76
N LEU A 420 17.08 -20.65 7.96
CA LEU A 420 16.55 -19.50 8.69
C LEU A 420 16.81 -18.20 7.93
N ARG A 421 18.05 -17.97 7.48
CA ARG A 421 18.40 -16.77 6.70
C ARG A 421 17.65 -16.68 5.38
N LEU A 422 17.62 -17.78 4.63
CA LEU A 422 16.92 -17.84 3.35
C LEU A 422 15.43 -17.51 3.49
N VAL A 423 14.76 -18.15 4.44
CA VAL A 423 13.31 -17.98 4.61
C VAL A 423 13.00 -16.59 5.19
N ALA A 424 13.83 -16.04 6.08
CA ALA A 424 13.68 -14.67 6.57
C ALA A 424 13.74 -13.63 5.43
N LEU A 425 14.70 -13.78 4.50
CA LEU A 425 14.79 -12.93 3.31
C LEU A 425 13.56 -13.09 2.39
N GLN A 426 13.12 -14.32 2.17
CA GLN A 426 11.92 -14.59 1.35
C GLN A 426 10.65 -14.03 2.00
N LEU A 427 10.52 -14.11 3.33
CA LEU A 427 9.46 -13.46 4.09
C LEU A 427 9.52 -11.94 3.88
N THR A 428 10.70 -11.34 4.03
CA THR A 428 10.91 -9.92 3.81
C THR A 428 10.51 -9.49 2.39
N CYS A 429 10.88 -10.27 1.36
CA CYS A 429 10.40 -10.00 -0.01
C CYS A 429 8.88 -10.00 -0.10
N ASN A 430 8.20 -10.94 0.59
CA ASN A 430 6.74 -11.06 0.52
C ASN A 430 6.02 -9.91 1.27
N LEU A 431 6.66 -9.23 2.22
CA LEU A 431 6.11 -8.01 2.83
C LEU A 431 5.88 -6.91 1.79
N PHE A 432 6.71 -6.84 0.74
CA PHE A 432 6.54 -5.88 -0.34
C PHE A 432 5.32 -6.15 -1.24
N SER A 433 4.57 -7.23 -1.03
CA SER A 433 3.30 -7.46 -1.73
C SER A 433 2.20 -6.49 -1.29
N SER A 434 2.35 -5.79 -0.16
CA SER A 434 1.41 -4.82 0.39
C SER A 434 2.03 -3.42 0.36
N SER A 435 1.33 -2.44 -0.22
CA SER A 435 1.75 -1.02 -0.25
C SER A 435 1.96 -0.44 1.15
N LEU A 436 1.14 -0.85 2.13
CA LEU A 436 1.28 -0.42 3.52
C LEU A 436 2.61 -0.88 4.13
N TYR A 437 3.00 -2.13 3.89
CA TYR A 437 4.31 -2.61 4.36
C TYR A 437 5.47 -1.88 3.67
N ILE A 438 5.37 -1.59 2.38
CA ILE A 438 6.40 -0.81 1.66
C ILE A 438 6.64 0.52 2.37
N HIS A 439 5.56 1.25 2.69
CA HIS A 439 5.66 2.50 3.44
C HIS A 439 6.32 2.31 4.81
N HIS A 440 5.94 1.27 5.56
CA HIS A 440 6.52 1.00 6.89
C HIS A 440 7.98 0.55 6.82
N ILE A 441 8.36 -0.29 5.84
CA ILE A 441 9.75 -0.72 5.66
C ILE A 441 10.66 0.47 5.37
N LEU A 442 10.20 1.46 4.62
CA LEU A 442 11.03 2.62 4.29
C LEU A 442 11.09 3.65 5.43
N ASN A 443 10.02 3.79 6.24
CA ASN A 443 9.89 4.89 7.20
C ASN A 443 9.95 4.47 8.69
N CYS A 444 9.59 3.22 9.04
CA CYS A 444 9.57 2.77 10.45
C CYS A 444 10.87 2.07 10.84
N SER A 445 11.57 2.58 11.83
CA SER A 445 12.84 2.01 12.34
C SER A 445 12.72 0.54 12.73
N ASP A 446 11.59 0.15 13.34
CA ASP A 446 11.39 -1.19 13.89
C ASP A 446 11.39 -2.30 12.81
N LEU A 447 10.97 -1.97 11.58
CA LEU A 447 11.07 -2.87 10.43
C LEU A 447 12.32 -2.60 9.60
N ARG A 448 12.62 -1.33 9.35
CA ARG A 448 13.71 -0.93 8.44
C ARG A 448 15.06 -1.44 8.92
N ILE A 449 15.43 -1.18 10.19
CA ILE A 449 16.74 -1.56 10.71
C ILE A 449 17.00 -3.07 10.59
N PRO A 450 16.14 -3.97 11.13
CA PRO A 450 16.39 -5.41 11.01
C PRO A 450 16.39 -5.90 9.55
N ILE A 451 15.61 -5.29 8.65
CA ILE A 451 15.60 -5.65 7.24
C ILE A 451 16.89 -5.24 6.54
N ILE A 452 17.39 -4.03 6.75
CA ILE A 452 18.66 -3.56 6.18
C ILE A 452 19.82 -4.43 6.67
N GLN A 453 19.92 -4.66 7.99
CA GLN A 453 20.97 -5.50 8.58
C GLN A 453 20.95 -6.94 8.05
N LEU A 454 19.77 -7.57 7.97
CA LEU A 454 19.61 -8.91 7.41
C LEU A 454 20.07 -8.94 5.94
N THR A 455 19.65 -7.96 5.17
CA THR A 455 19.97 -7.86 3.75
C THR A 455 21.47 -7.67 3.57
N ALA A 456 22.08 -6.66 4.20
CA ALA A 456 23.49 -6.34 4.11
C ALA A 456 24.39 -7.54 4.47
N SER A 457 24.11 -8.21 5.60
CA SER A 457 24.87 -9.38 6.02
C SER A 457 24.74 -10.58 5.06
N CYS A 458 23.53 -10.79 4.49
CA CYS A 458 23.26 -11.93 3.61
C CYS A 458 23.71 -11.69 2.16
N LEU A 459 23.85 -10.45 1.70
CA LEU A 459 24.51 -10.12 0.41
C LEU A 459 25.93 -10.66 0.36
N LEU A 460 26.61 -10.72 1.51
CA LEU A 460 28.01 -11.15 1.65
C LEU A 460 28.16 -12.64 2.03
N ASP A 461 27.08 -13.46 1.93
CA ASP A 461 27.17 -14.88 2.22
C ASP A 461 28.11 -15.60 1.25
N GLY A 462 29.30 -15.98 1.73
CA GLY A 462 30.33 -16.64 0.91
C GLY A 462 30.04 -18.09 0.55
N LYS A 463 28.98 -18.73 1.14
CA LYS A 463 28.74 -20.16 0.99
C LYS A 463 27.48 -20.51 0.19
N HIS A 464 26.43 -19.68 0.28
CA HIS A 464 25.11 -20.05 -0.21
C HIS A 464 24.59 -19.05 -1.25
N GLN A 465 24.71 -19.43 -2.50
CA GLN A 465 24.22 -18.62 -3.63
C GLN A 465 22.74 -18.23 -3.48
N SER A 466 21.86 -19.12 -3.03
CA SER A 466 20.44 -18.84 -2.86
C SER A 466 20.15 -17.79 -1.77
N VAL A 467 21.02 -17.66 -0.76
CA VAL A 467 20.92 -16.58 0.24
C VAL A 467 21.29 -15.25 -0.41
N ARG A 468 22.38 -15.21 -1.21
CA ARG A 468 22.77 -13.99 -1.94
C ARG A 468 21.69 -13.52 -2.92
N ILE A 469 21.07 -14.46 -3.66
CA ILE A 469 19.97 -14.16 -4.60
C ILE A 469 18.74 -13.60 -3.84
N ALA A 470 18.37 -14.22 -2.72
CA ALA A 470 17.25 -13.75 -1.92
C ALA A 470 17.55 -12.36 -1.29
N ALA A 471 18.79 -12.13 -0.83
CA ALA A 471 19.22 -10.83 -0.32
C ALA A 471 19.21 -9.76 -1.43
N ALA A 472 19.68 -10.10 -2.63
CA ALA A 472 19.59 -9.23 -3.82
C ALA A 472 18.14 -8.87 -4.14
N SER A 473 17.21 -9.83 -3.99
CA SER A 473 15.78 -9.59 -4.23
C SER A 473 15.18 -8.59 -3.22
N VAL A 474 15.56 -8.69 -1.93
CA VAL A 474 15.16 -7.70 -0.91
C VAL A 474 15.75 -6.33 -1.22
N ALA A 475 17.06 -6.28 -1.51
CA ALA A 475 17.75 -5.03 -1.86
C ALA A 475 17.10 -4.34 -3.07
N LEU A 476 16.75 -5.12 -4.09
CA LEU A 476 16.08 -4.61 -5.29
C LEU A 476 14.66 -4.08 -4.96
N ASN A 477 13.90 -4.79 -4.14
CA ASN A 477 12.58 -4.31 -3.72
C ASN A 477 12.68 -2.97 -2.97
N ILE A 478 13.62 -2.85 -2.03
CA ILE A 478 13.88 -1.60 -1.27
C ILE A 478 14.30 -0.48 -2.22
N ALA A 479 15.32 -0.73 -3.05
CA ALA A 479 15.87 0.27 -3.96
C ALA A 479 14.83 0.75 -4.98
N THR A 480 14.03 -0.18 -5.53
CA THR A 480 12.96 0.14 -6.48
C THR A 480 11.87 0.98 -5.82
N ALA A 481 11.42 0.60 -4.63
CA ALA A 481 10.40 1.36 -3.90
C ALA A 481 10.88 2.80 -3.59
N ASN A 482 12.11 2.96 -3.10
CA ASN A 482 12.69 4.28 -2.85
C ASN A 482 12.88 5.10 -4.14
N SER A 483 13.35 4.46 -5.22
CA SER A 483 13.51 5.09 -6.54
C SER A 483 12.19 5.59 -7.14
N LEU A 484 11.09 4.86 -6.95
CA LEU A 484 9.76 5.28 -7.39
C LEU A 484 9.31 6.53 -6.65
N ILE A 485 9.37 6.54 -5.32
CA ILE A 485 8.98 7.69 -4.48
C ILE A 485 9.87 8.90 -4.82
N ARG A 486 11.19 8.70 -4.99
CA ARG A 486 12.11 9.76 -5.41
C ARG A 486 11.68 10.42 -6.73
N ARG A 487 11.23 9.64 -7.71
CA ARG A 487 10.81 10.16 -9.02
C ARG A 487 9.43 10.79 -9.00
N GLU A 488 8.52 10.28 -8.17
CA GLU A 488 7.13 10.77 -8.07
C GLU A 488 7.03 11.98 -7.15
N ASP A 489 7.60 11.87 -5.95
CA ASP A 489 7.45 12.86 -4.88
C ASP A 489 8.68 13.78 -4.73
N HIS A 490 9.75 13.53 -5.50
CA HIS A 490 11.04 14.24 -5.41
C HIS A 490 11.66 14.22 -4.00
N GLN A 491 11.35 13.17 -3.22
CA GLN A 491 11.85 12.97 -1.86
C GLN A 491 12.41 11.56 -1.70
N GLU A 492 13.39 11.42 -0.81
CA GLU A 492 13.91 10.12 -0.40
C GLU A 492 13.05 9.57 0.73
N ALA A 493 12.49 8.39 0.55
CA ALA A 493 11.76 7.70 1.61
C ALA A 493 12.70 6.92 2.53
N LEU A 494 13.76 6.32 1.96
CA LEU A 494 14.78 5.61 2.73
C LEU A 494 15.81 6.60 3.26
N LEU A 495 16.20 6.47 4.53
CA LEU A 495 17.24 7.31 5.13
C LEU A 495 18.57 7.16 4.39
N GLU A 496 19.33 8.24 4.32
CA GLU A 496 20.60 8.30 3.58
C GLU A 496 21.63 7.30 4.15
N ASP A 497 21.71 7.16 5.48
CA ASP A 497 22.60 6.20 6.14
C ASP A 497 22.28 4.74 5.73
N ASP A 498 20.99 4.37 5.64
CA ASP A 498 20.56 3.04 5.21
C ASP A 498 20.86 2.80 3.73
N GLN A 499 20.72 3.84 2.89
CA GLN A 499 21.10 3.76 1.48
C GLN A 499 22.62 3.55 1.31
N VAL A 500 23.44 4.24 2.12
CA VAL A 500 24.89 4.10 2.16
C VAL A 500 25.31 2.70 2.58
N GLU A 501 24.71 2.14 3.65
CA GLU A 501 24.98 0.77 4.11
C GLU A 501 24.64 -0.27 3.03
N LEU A 502 23.47 -0.10 2.40
CA LEU A 502 23.05 -1.02 1.34
C LEU A 502 23.94 -0.91 0.09
N ALA A 503 24.32 0.31 -0.31
CA ALA A 503 25.20 0.53 -1.46
C ALA A 503 26.60 -0.05 -1.22
N ALA A 504 27.16 0.14 -0.03
CA ALA A 504 28.47 -0.42 0.34
C ALA A 504 28.42 -1.96 0.31
N SER A 505 27.39 -2.57 0.90
CA SER A 505 27.20 -4.02 0.93
C SER A 505 27.00 -4.60 -0.47
N LEU A 506 26.23 -3.93 -1.32
CA LEU A 506 26.04 -4.32 -2.73
C LEU A 506 27.34 -4.25 -3.54
N LEU A 507 28.11 -3.17 -3.37
CA LEU A 507 29.37 -3.02 -4.08
C LEU A 507 30.39 -4.12 -3.67
N GLU A 508 30.46 -4.46 -2.38
CA GLU A 508 31.30 -5.55 -1.90
C GLU A 508 30.80 -6.92 -2.38
N ALA A 509 29.47 -7.13 -2.41
CA ALA A 509 28.87 -8.32 -2.98
C ALA A 509 29.21 -8.45 -4.49
N ILE A 510 29.14 -7.35 -5.25
CA ILE A 510 29.58 -7.32 -6.66
C ILE A 510 31.06 -7.69 -6.73
N ARG A 511 31.94 -7.07 -5.91
CA ARG A 511 33.37 -7.32 -5.91
C ARG A 511 33.71 -8.80 -5.69
N THR A 512 32.98 -9.46 -4.79
CA THR A 512 33.25 -10.85 -4.38
C THR A 512 32.54 -11.90 -5.23
N GLU A 513 31.46 -11.56 -5.95
CA GLU A 513 30.69 -12.50 -6.78
C GLU A 513 31.49 -12.99 -7.98
N LYS A 514 31.59 -14.32 -8.16
CA LYS A 514 32.35 -14.97 -9.24
C LYS A 514 31.59 -16.06 -9.98
N GLU A 515 30.45 -16.50 -9.42
CA GLU A 515 29.78 -17.73 -9.84
C GLU A 515 28.34 -17.51 -10.32
N SER A 516 27.59 -16.64 -9.64
CA SER A 516 26.16 -16.51 -9.86
C SER A 516 25.81 -15.32 -10.75
N TYR A 517 25.41 -15.63 -11.97
CA TYR A 517 24.83 -14.65 -12.89
C TYR A 517 23.58 -13.97 -12.29
N GLU A 518 22.69 -14.75 -11.67
CA GLU A 518 21.44 -14.27 -11.09
C GLU A 518 21.69 -13.33 -9.88
N ALA A 519 22.66 -13.67 -9.01
CA ALA A 519 23.03 -12.81 -7.90
C ALA A 519 23.65 -11.49 -8.41
N LEU A 520 24.59 -11.54 -9.35
CA LEU A 520 25.21 -10.36 -9.92
C LEU A 520 24.20 -9.44 -10.60
N ASN A 521 23.27 -10.01 -11.38
CA ASN A 521 22.17 -9.24 -12.02
C ASN A 521 21.32 -8.52 -10.97
N GLY A 522 20.92 -9.20 -9.90
CA GLY A 522 20.19 -8.60 -8.79
C GLY A 522 20.96 -7.49 -8.08
N PHE A 523 22.28 -7.65 -7.86
CA PHE A 523 23.13 -6.61 -7.26
C PHE A 523 23.23 -5.36 -8.15
N LEU A 524 23.44 -5.56 -9.45
CA LEU A 524 23.55 -4.48 -10.43
C LEU A 524 22.23 -3.71 -10.56
N LEU A 525 21.11 -4.39 -10.63
CA LEU A 525 19.80 -3.73 -10.63
C LEU A 525 19.56 -2.94 -9.34
N SER A 526 19.91 -3.51 -8.18
CA SER A 526 19.73 -2.86 -6.89
C SER A 526 20.55 -1.58 -6.77
N ILE A 527 21.84 -1.63 -7.10
CA ILE A 527 22.70 -0.44 -7.06
C ILE A 527 22.26 0.59 -8.10
N GLY A 528 21.84 0.13 -9.29
CA GLY A 528 21.27 0.99 -10.32
C GLY A 528 20.03 1.74 -9.85
N GLN A 529 19.08 1.07 -9.19
CA GLN A 529 17.87 1.70 -8.64
C GLN A 529 18.18 2.64 -7.47
N LEU A 530 19.18 2.34 -6.64
CA LEU A 530 19.61 3.23 -5.55
C LEU A 530 20.11 4.59 -6.07
N ILE A 531 20.85 4.60 -7.19
CA ILE A 531 21.45 5.83 -7.71
C ILE A 531 20.67 6.48 -8.87
N TYR A 532 19.71 5.76 -9.47
CA TYR A 532 18.91 6.33 -10.57
C TYR A 532 18.09 7.53 -10.10
N CYS A 533 18.35 8.69 -10.68
CA CYS A 533 17.78 9.98 -10.27
C CYS A 533 18.13 10.41 -8.82
N ALA A 534 19.19 9.86 -8.22
CA ALA A 534 19.68 10.33 -6.93
C ALA A 534 20.39 11.70 -7.06
N LYS A 535 20.46 12.44 -5.94
CA LYS A 535 21.16 13.73 -5.88
C LYS A 535 22.66 13.54 -6.17
N LYS A 536 23.23 14.41 -7.04
CA LYS A 536 24.67 14.33 -7.43
C LYS A 536 25.65 14.46 -6.28
N ASP A 537 25.29 15.23 -5.28
CA ASP A 537 26.04 15.52 -4.05
C ASP A 537 25.53 14.72 -2.86
N GLY A 538 24.79 13.64 -3.11
CA GLY A 538 24.30 12.73 -2.06
C GLY A 538 25.38 11.76 -1.59
N GLN A 539 25.32 11.36 -0.32
CA GLN A 539 26.35 10.49 0.30
C GLN A 539 26.52 9.15 -0.41
N VAL A 540 25.46 8.58 -0.99
CA VAL A 540 25.52 7.32 -1.77
C VAL A 540 26.39 7.50 -3.01
N VAL A 541 26.21 8.62 -3.72
CA VAL A 541 26.99 8.94 -4.92
C VAL A 541 28.44 9.17 -4.56
N ASP A 542 28.71 9.92 -3.49
CA ASP A 542 30.06 10.20 -3.00
C ASP A 542 30.76 8.91 -2.52
N LEU A 543 30.04 8.03 -1.84
CA LEU A 543 30.56 6.71 -1.45
C LEU A 543 31.00 5.90 -2.67
N LEU A 544 30.12 5.76 -3.67
CA LEU A 544 30.39 4.95 -4.85
C LEU A 544 31.56 5.49 -5.68
N LYS A 545 31.71 6.81 -5.76
CA LYS A 545 32.89 7.45 -6.36
C LYS A 545 34.15 7.14 -5.56
N SER A 546 34.13 7.30 -4.25
CA SER A 546 35.29 7.07 -3.37
C SER A 546 35.78 5.62 -3.35
N LEU A 547 34.90 4.68 -3.64
CA LEU A 547 35.17 3.24 -3.69
C LEU A 547 35.43 2.70 -5.11
N ASP A 548 35.63 3.57 -6.11
CA ASP A 548 35.84 3.19 -7.50
C ASP A 548 34.80 2.16 -8.01
N ALA A 549 33.52 2.44 -7.72
CA ALA A 549 32.44 1.52 -8.06
C ALA A 549 32.31 1.24 -9.54
N GLN A 550 32.60 2.25 -10.38
CA GLN A 550 32.61 2.11 -11.84
C GLN A 550 33.60 1.02 -12.28
N ASP A 551 34.85 1.11 -11.86
CA ASP A 551 35.91 0.16 -12.23
C ASP A 551 35.60 -1.24 -11.65
N THR A 552 35.10 -1.30 -10.42
CA THR A 552 34.69 -2.55 -9.79
C THR A 552 33.60 -3.27 -10.62
N ILE A 553 32.58 -2.55 -11.06
CA ILE A 553 31.51 -3.12 -11.87
C ILE A 553 32.00 -3.54 -13.24
N LEU A 554 32.76 -2.68 -13.92
CA LEU A 554 33.28 -2.95 -15.27
C LEU A 554 34.26 -4.14 -15.30
N SER A 555 35.04 -4.36 -14.23
CA SER A 555 35.92 -5.53 -14.09
C SER A 555 35.18 -6.86 -14.15
N LYS A 556 33.89 -6.87 -13.79
CA LYS A 556 33.05 -8.08 -13.86
C LYS A 556 32.77 -8.59 -15.26
N LYS A 557 33.01 -7.76 -16.28
CA LYS A 557 32.86 -8.15 -17.70
C LYS A 557 33.78 -9.31 -18.10
N GLU A 558 34.90 -9.47 -17.42
CA GLU A 558 35.80 -10.59 -17.66
C GLU A 558 35.20 -11.94 -17.26
N LEU A 559 34.47 -11.96 -16.11
CA LEU A 559 33.82 -13.16 -15.58
C LEU A 559 32.42 -13.39 -16.15
N PHE A 560 31.71 -12.30 -16.46
CA PHE A 560 30.32 -12.30 -16.92
C PHE A 560 30.17 -11.53 -18.24
N PRO A 561 30.78 -11.97 -19.35
CA PRO A 561 30.84 -11.21 -20.60
C PRO A 561 29.47 -10.96 -21.24
N ASN A 562 28.49 -11.79 -20.94
CA ASN A 562 27.13 -11.71 -21.48
C ASN A 562 26.16 -10.89 -20.62
N GLU A 563 26.62 -10.28 -19.51
CA GLU A 563 25.77 -9.43 -18.65
C GLU A 563 25.77 -7.97 -19.14
N PRO A 564 24.70 -7.53 -19.83
CA PRO A 564 24.66 -6.19 -20.41
C PRO A 564 24.53 -5.08 -19.33
N LEU A 565 23.97 -5.38 -18.15
CA LEU A 565 23.85 -4.43 -17.04
C LEU A 565 25.21 -3.91 -16.55
N ILE A 566 26.27 -4.69 -16.68
CA ILE A 566 27.63 -4.23 -16.35
C ILE A 566 27.99 -2.96 -17.14
N THR A 567 27.67 -2.95 -18.43
CA THR A 567 27.93 -1.79 -19.27
C THR A 567 26.93 -0.66 -19.02
N GLU A 568 25.66 -1.00 -18.85
CA GLU A 568 24.60 -0.02 -18.61
C GLU A 568 24.79 0.73 -17.28
N ILE A 569 25.10 0.01 -16.21
CA ILE A 569 25.34 0.63 -14.90
C ILE A 569 26.74 1.25 -14.82
N GLY A 570 27.79 0.55 -15.28
CA GLY A 570 29.16 1.01 -15.15
C GLY A 570 29.47 2.21 -16.07
N ASN A 571 29.14 2.12 -17.36
CA ASN A 571 29.49 3.18 -18.30
C ASN A 571 28.44 4.29 -18.37
N GLU A 572 27.16 3.93 -18.51
CA GLU A 572 26.12 4.94 -18.74
C GLU A 572 25.71 5.64 -17.44
N LEU A 573 25.37 4.88 -16.39
CA LEU A 573 24.83 5.47 -15.17
C LEU A 573 25.94 6.05 -14.28
N LEU A 574 26.93 5.25 -13.86
CA LEU A 574 28.04 5.71 -13.01
C LEU A 574 28.97 6.67 -13.76
N GLY A 575 29.17 6.46 -15.07
CA GLY A 575 29.97 7.38 -15.91
C GLY A 575 29.35 8.77 -16.06
N SER A 576 28.07 8.96 -15.73
CA SER A 576 27.36 10.25 -15.76
C SER A 576 27.40 11.02 -14.43
N LEU A 577 27.84 10.38 -13.34
CA LEU A 577 27.97 10.98 -12.01
C LEU A 577 29.23 11.82 -11.91
#